data_206a1bea36ff292e6eb895ebf460c891
#
_entry.id   206a1bea36ff292e6eb895ebf460c891
#
_cell.length_a   1.000
_cell.length_b   1.000
_cell.length_c   1.000
_cell.angle_alpha   90.00
_cell.angle_beta   90.00
_cell.angle_gamma   90.00
#
_symmetry.space_group_name_H-M   'P 1'
#
loop_
_entity.id
_entity.type
_entity.pdbx_description
1 polymer ?
#
loop_
_entity_poly.entity_id
_entity_poly.type
_entity_poly.pdbx_seq_one_letter_code
_entity_poly.pdbx_strand_id
1 'polypeptide(L)'
;MMQGLILAGGRGSRLAADGVETPKALVEVAGRPQIVHLAEMFAALGCETVTCMVRDGIPTDWSARAGPNVTVRSCHTPSSLHTLVVGLAVVPPGPVFCSMVDTVMPAADWQRLYQAVTQRLATGSLAVLAVTPFVDDELPVYVARDAAGFATEIADRAPAPSTGGPVVSGGVYGFSPVARRLAGVAVASLHRMRAFLKLLVELKVPVATVEVPRIIDLDHKRDLVAAESWLAAAKAPR
;
A
#
# COMPACT_ATOMS: atom_id res chain seq x y z
N MET A 1 17.25 8.64 -3.54
CA MET A 1 16.97 7.44 -2.74
C MET A 1 15.45 7.29 -2.58
N MET A 2 14.95 6.09 -2.30
CA MET A 2 13.50 5.81 -2.14
C MET A 2 13.05 6.20 -0.74
N GLN A 3 11.94 6.93 -0.63
CA GLN A 3 11.32 7.26 0.65
C GLN A 3 10.18 6.29 0.94
N GLY A 4 9.99 5.89 2.19
CA GLY A 4 8.91 5.03 2.63
C GLY A 4 7.72 5.82 3.17
N LEU A 5 6.50 5.42 2.83
CA LEU A 5 5.27 6.02 3.35
C LEU A 5 4.24 4.93 3.68
N ILE A 6 3.77 4.91 4.93
CA ILE A 6 2.74 3.97 5.39
C ILE A 6 1.49 4.74 5.73
N LEU A 7 0.37 4.38 5.10
CA LEU A 7 -0.93 5.05 5.27
C LEU A 7 -1.79 4.28 6.27
N ALA A 8 -1.89 4.80 7.48
CA ALA A 8 -2.61 4.20 8.61
C ALA A 8 -3.72 5.12 9.18
N GLY A 9 -4.25 6.02 8.36
CA GLY A 9 -5.32 6.96 8.74
C GLY A 9 -6.74 6.37 8.75
N GLY A 10 -6.91 5.12 8.32
CA GLY A 10 -8.19 4.44 8.24
C GLY A 10 -8.85 4.14 9.59
N ARG A 11 -10.19 4.04 9.62
CA ARG A 11 -10.95 3.78 10.85
C ARG A 11 -10.96 2.30 11.27
N GLY A 12 -10.73 1.36 10.36
CA GLY A 12 -10.83 -0.07 10.64
C GLY A 12 -12.24 -0.53 11.02
N SER A 13 -13.28 0.10 10.47
CA SER A 13 -14.68 -0.11 10.88
C SER A 13 -15.18 -1.54 10.67
N ARG A 14 -14.67 -2.27 9.68
CA ARG A 14 -15.02 -3.67 9.42
C ARG A 14 -14.45 -4.58 10.50
N LEU A 15 -13.17 -4.43 10.85
CA LEU A 15 -12.54 -5.16 11.96
C LEU A 15 -13.28 -4.89 13.29
N ALA A 16 -13.64 -3.62 13.54
CA ALA A 16 -14.41 -3.27 14.73
C ALA A 16 -15.80 -3.93 14.73
N ALA A 17 -16.47 -4.04 13.59
CA ALA A 17 -17.74 -4.76 13.45
C ALA A 17 -17.59 -6.27 13.73
N ASP A 18 -16.42 -6.85 13.45
CA ASP A 18 -16.08 -8.25 13.78
C ASP A 18 -15.58 -8.44 15.23
N GLY A 19 -15.69 -7.41 16.09
CA GLY A 19 -15.30 -7.45 17.49
C GLY A 19 -13.79 -7.20 17.74
N VAL A 20 -13.05 -6.71 16.78
CA VAL A 20 -11.65 -6.29 16.94
C VAL A 20 -11.62 -4.79 17.23
N GLU A 21 -11.62 -4.42 18.52
CA GLU A 21 -11.65 -3.03 18.98
C GLU A 21 -10.31 -2.29 18.78
N THR A 22 -9.22 -3.05 18.64
CA THR A 22 -7.88 -2.50 18.42
C THR A 22 -7.84 -1.71 17.09
N PRO A 23 -7.30 -0.47 17.08
CA PRO A 23 -7.10 0.27 15.85
C PRO A 23 -6.35 -0.55 14.80
N LYS A 24 -6.79 -0.54 13.54
CA LYS A 24 -6.25 -1.36 12.44
C LYS A 24 -4.71 -1.35 12.36
N ALA A 25 -4.09 -0.19 12.60
CA ALA A 25 -2.64 -0.03 12.61
C ALA A 25 -1.94 -0.83 13.73
N LEU A 26 -2.61 -1.07 14.84
CA LEU A 26 -2.07 -1.73 16.03
C LEU A 26 -2.52 -3.18 16.16
N VAL A 27 -3.34 -3.67 15.22
CA VAL A 27 -3.71 -5.09 15.20
C VAL A 27 -2.45 -5.93 15.06
N GLU A 28 -2.33 -6.94 15.90
CA GLU A 28 -1.18 -7.83 15.87
C GLU A 28 -1.30 -8.85 14.74
N VAL A 29 -0.22 -9.01 14.01
CA VAL A 29 -0.03 -10.06 13.01
C VAL A 29 1.30 -10.76 13.33
N ALA A 30 1.27 -12.05 13.54
CA ALA A 30 2.42 -12.84 13.95
C ALA A 30 3.12 -12.28 15.21
N GLY A 31 2.31 -11.81 16.19
CA GLY A 31 2.77 -11.32 17.49
C GLY A 31 3.38 -9.91 17.47
N ARG A 32 3.12 -9.11 16.42
CA ARG A 32 3.61 -7.73 16.32
C ARG A 32 2.52 -6.80 15.76
N PRO A 33 2.39 -5.56 16.27
CA PRO A 33 1.52 -4.56 15.65
C PRO A 33 1.87 -4.35 14.19
N GLN A 34 0.87 -4.37 13.31
CA GLN A 34 1.07 -4.35 11.85
C GLN A 34 1.86 -3.12 11.39
N ILE A 35 1.63 -1.95 11.98
CA ILE A 35 2.37 -0.74 11.61
C ILE A 35 3.86 -0.83 11.96
N VAL A 36 4.20 -1.46 13.10
CA VAL A 36 5.59 -1.69 13.50
C VAL A 36 6.27 -2.64 12.53
N HIS A 37 5.58 -3.75 12.20
CA HIS A 37 6.07 -4.73 11.24
C HIS A 37 6.38 -4.10 9.88
N LEU A 38 5.46 -3.28 9.35
CA LEU A 38 5.67 -2.58 8.07
C LEU A 38 6.79 -1.54 8.14
N ALA A 39 6.88 -0.78 9.23
CA ALA A 39 7.92 0.23 9.38
C ALA A 39 9.31 -0.40 9.41
N GLU A 40 9.51 -1.49 10.19
CA GLU A 40 10.74 -2.27 10.21
C GLU A 40 11.04 -2.88 8.83
N MET A 41 10.02 -3.41 8.14
CA MET A 41 10.15 -3.96 6.80
C MET A 41 10.65 -2.89 5.82
N PHE A 42 10.05 -1.70 5.79
CA PHE A 42 10.44 -0.62 4.88
C PHE A 42 11.87 -0.13 5.17
N ALA A 43 12.26 -0.05 6.44
CA ALA A 43 13.65 0.26 6.81
C ALA A 43 14.62 -0.82 6.31
N ALA A 44 14.28 -2.11 6.49
CA ALA A 44 15.09 -3.24 6.03
C ALA A 44 15.18 -3.34 4.50
N LEU A 45 14.15 -2.88 3.76
CA LEU A 45 14.16 -2.79 2.30
C LEU A 45 15.08 -1.69 1.77
N GLY A 46 15.56 -0.78 2.62
CA GLY A 46 16.47 0.31 2.24
C GLY A 46 15.75 1.62 1.91
N CYS A 47 14.53 1.84 2.42
CA CYS A 47 13.95 3.18 2.40
C CYS A 47 14.80 4.12 3.25
N GLU A 48 15.15 5.29 2.69
CA GLU A 48 15.99 6.28 3.36
C GLU A 48 15.34 6.84 4.62
N THR A 49 14.06 7.14 4.53
CA THR A 49 13.17 7.47 5.65
C THR A 49 11.91 6.64 5.55
N VAL A 50 11.24 6.39 6.66
CA VAL A 50 9.92 5.75 6.72
C VAL A 50 8.98 6.67 7.50
N THR A 51 7.97 7.20 6.83
CA THR A 51 6.95 8.05 7.44
C THR A 51 5.65 7.25 7.60
N CYS A 52 5.17 7.13 8.83
CA CYS A 52 3.90 6.48 9.14
C CYS A 52 2.84 7.54 9.44
N MET A 53 1.82 7.62 8.57
CA MET A 53 0.68 8.51 8.76
C MET A 53 -0.40 7.79 9.55
N VAL A 54 -0.50 8.07 10.83
CA VAL A 54 -1.48 7.41 11.72
C VAL A 54 -2.68 8.31 12.01
N ARG A 55 -3.81 7.69 12.32
CA ARG A 55 -4.97 8.44 12.80
C ARG A 55 -4.70 9.05 14.17
N ASP A 56 -5.28 10.23 14.43
CA ASP A 56 -5.24 10.86 15.74
C ASP A 56 -5.71 9.91 16.84
N GLY A 57 -5.02 9.93 17.98
CA GLY A 57 -5.26 9.07 19.13
C GLY A 57 -4.55 7.72 19.10
N ILE A 58 -3.86 7.36 18.01
CA ILE A 58 -3.00 6.17 17.99
C ILE A 58 -1.68 6.49 18.70
N PRO A 59 -1.24 5.66 19.69
CA PRO A 59 0.07 5.82 20.33
C PRO A 59 1.20 5.86 19.31
N THR A 60 2.23 6.66 19.57
CA THR A 60 3.36 6.85 18.63
C THR A 60 4.72 6.45 19.22
N ASP A 61 4.76 6.04 20.46
CA ASP A 61 5.96 5.65 21.24
C ASP A 61 6.68 4.42 20.66
N TRP A 62 5.98 3.58 19.90
CA TRP A 62 6.55 2.41 19.21
C TRP A 62 7.56 2.80 18.11
N SER A 63 7.51 4.03 17.59
CA SER A 63 8.38 4.46 16.48
C SER A 63 9.86 4.39 16.82
N ALA A 64 10.23 4.70 18.07
CA ALA A 64 11.61 4.62 18.53
C ALA A 64 12.19 3.18 18.45
N ARG A 65 11.32 2.17 18.54
CA ARG A 65 11.71 0.74 18.43
C ARG A 65 11.78 0.28 16.98
N ALA A 66 11.03 0.91 16.07
CA ALA A 66 10.99 0.53 14.66
C ALA A 66 12.23 0.98 13.86
N GLY A 67 13.02 1.91 14.40
CA GLY A 67 14.30 2.33 13.81
C GLY A 67 14.50 3.85 13.79
N PRO A 68 15.76 4.32 13.69
CA PRO A 68 16.09 5.76 13.77
C PRO A 68 15.61 6.58 12.57
N ASN A 69 15.32 5.95 11.45
CA ASN A 69 14.79 6.58 10.24
C ASN A 69 13.25 6.49 10.13
N VAL A 70 12.57 5.99 11.18
CA VAL A 70 11.11 5.89 11.24
C VAL A 70 10.54 7.11 11.96
N THR A 71 9.59 7.79 11.33
CA THR A 71 8.84 8.91 11.90
C THR A 71 7.35 8.65 11.86
N VAL A 72 6.64 9.05 12.91
CA VAL A 72 5.18 8.96 12.97
C VAL A 72 4.58 10.35 12.95
N ARG A 73 3.51 10.51 12.17
CA ARG A 73 2.73 11.74 12.06
C ARG A 73 1.26 11.42 12.25
N SER A 74 0.64 12.05 13.21
CA SER A 74 -0.80 11.99 13.38
C SER A 74 -1.52 12.84 12.33
N CYS A 75 -2.64 12.36 11.85
CA CYS A 75 -3.48 13.08 10.90
C CYS A 75 -4.96 12.73 11.07
N HIS A 76 -5.79 13.74 10.78
CA HIS A 76 -7.24 13.55 10.64
C HIS A 76 -7.63 13.87 9.21
N THR A 77 -7.86 12.83 8.42
CA THR A 77 -8.14 12.97 6.99
C THR A 77 -9.42 12.23 6.61
N PRO A 78 -10.19 12.75 5.62
CA PRO A 78 -11.46 12.15 5.23
C PRO A 78 -11.30 10.86 4.41
N SER A 79 -10.12 10.61 3.82
CA SER A 79 -9.90 9.44 2.98
C SER A 79 -8.42 9.08 2.81
N SER A 80 -8.14 7.90 2.24
CA SER A 80 -6.79 7.42 1.93
C SER A 80 -6.03 8.35 0.96
N LEU A 81 -6.69 9.00 0.00
CA LEU A 81 -6.05 9.98 -0.88
C LEU A 81 -5.59 11.21 -0.11
N HIS A 82 -6.41 11.72 0.80
CA HIS A 82 -6.02 12.86 1.65
C HIS A 82 -4.86 12.46 2.58
N THR A 83 -4.89 11.25 3.15
CA THR A 83 -3.77 10.75 3.96
C THR A 83 -2.50 10.65 3.12
N LEU A 84 -2.59 10.15 1.88
CA LEU A 84 -1.46 10.11 0.94
C LEU A 84 -0.89 11.52 0.73
N VAL A 85 -1.71 12.50 0.39
CA VAL A 85 -1.25 13.86 0.07
C VAL A 85 -0.60 14.54 1.27
N VAL A 86 -1.20 14.42 2.46
CA VAL A 86 -0.60 14.94 3.71
C VAL A 86 0.74 14.24 3.98
N GLY A 87 0.81 12.92 3.80
CA GLY A 87 2.06 12.16 3.93
C GLY A 87 3.12 12.60 2.91
N LEU A 88 2.75 12.75 1.64
CA LEU A 88 3.65 13.19 0.59
C LEU A 88 4.22 14.61 0.81
N ALA A 89 3.49 15.47 1.54
CA ALA A 89 3.95 16.82 1.89
C ALA A 89 5.06 16.82 2.94
N VAL A 90 5.13 15.79 3.80
CA VAL A 90 6.13 15.71 4.90
C VAL A 90 7.26 14.73 4.60
N VAL A 91 7.09 13.85 3.61
CA VAL A 91 8.15 12.92 3.15
C VAL A 91 9.19 13.70 2.35
N PRO A 92 10.50 13.48 2.57
CA PRO A 92 11.57 14.15 1.82
C PRO A 92 11.40 14.05 0.29
N PRO A 93 12.05 14.94 -0.49
CA PRO A 93 12.02 14.86 -1.96
C PRO A 93 12.53 13.52 -2.48
N GLY A 94 11.94 13.02 -3.57
CA GLY A 94 12.35 11.77 -4.20
C GLY A 94 11.16 10.88 -4.54
N PRO A 95 11.41 9.69 -5.11
CA PRO A 95 10.40 8.67 -5.32
C PRO A 95 9.94 8.09 -3.97
N VAL A 96 8.69 7.64 -3.91
CA VAL A 96 8.06 7.09 -2.69
C VAL A 96 7.58 5.67 -2.93
N PHE A 97 7.96 4.76 -2.03
CA PHE A 97 7.34 3.46 -1.88
C PHE A 97 6.29 3.56 -0.78
N CYS A 98 5.04 3.33 -1.14
CA CYS A 98 3.88 3.59 -0.28
C CYS A 98 3.07 2.32 -0.08
N SER A 99 2.62 2.05 1.16
CA SER A 99 1.69 0.96 1.46
C SER A 99 0.54 1.44 2.31
N MET A 100 -0.61 0.84 2.10
CA MET A 100 -1.68 0.84 3.10
C MET A 100 -1.23 -0.01 4.29
N VAL A 101 -1.70 0.30 5.51
CA VAL A 101 -1.27 -0.40 6.73
C VAL A 101 -1.82 -1.81 6.85
N ASP A 102 -2.89 -2.11 6.16
CA ASP A 102 -3.60 -3.40 6.16
C ASP A 102 -2.99 -4.46 5.24
N THR A 103 -2.04 -4.08 4.40
CA THR A 103 -1.41 -4.98 3.44
C THR A 103 -0.46 -5.96 4.12
N VAL A 104 -0.68 -7.25 3.91
CA VAL A 104 0.16 -8.33 4.43
C VAL A 104 0.67 -9.20 3.28
N MET A 105 1.99 -9.45 3.28
CA MET A 105 2.65 -10.45 2.45
C MET A 105 3.98 -10.89 3.08
N PRO A 106 4.57 -12.04 2.69
CA PRO A 106 5.86 -12.51 3.19
C PRO A 106 7.01 -11.54 2.84
N ALA A 107 8.06 -11.53 3.68
CA ALA A 107 9.22 -10.66 3.51
C ALA A 107 9.89 -10.79 2.12
N ALA A 108 9.95 -12.00 1.56
CA ALA A 108 10.51 -12.23 0.23
C ALA A 108 9.68 -11.56 -0.88
N ASP A 109 8.36 -11.48 -0.73
CA ASP A 109 7.48 -10.79 -1.67
C ASP A 109 7.63 -9.28 -1.56
N TRP A 110 7.74 -8.74 -0.33
CA TRP A 110 8.07 -7.34 -0.09
C TRP A 110 9.38 -6.94 -0.77
N GLN A 111 10.42 -7.77 -0.65
CA GLN A 111 11.73 -7.49 -1.24
C GLN A 111 11.67 -7.49 -2.77
N ARG A 112 11.03 -8.51 -3.39
CA ARG A 112 10.85 -8.57 -4.84
C ARG A 112 10.04 -7.38 -5.37
N LEU A 113 8.95 -7.05 -4.69
CA LEU A 113 8.10 -5.93 -5.04
C LEU A 113 8.86 -4.60 -4.97
N TYR A 114 9.58 -4.34 -3.87
CA TYR A 114 10.38 -3.13 -3.69
C TYR A 114 11.43 -2.94 -4.80
N GLN A 115 12.16 -4.01 -5.14
CA GLN A 115 13.15 -3.99 -6.22
C GLN A 115 12.49 -3.69 -7.58
N ALA A 116 11.38 -4.36 -7.89
CA ALA A 116 10.65 -4.14 -9.14
C ALA A 116 10.07 -2.72 -9.22
N VAL A 117 9.49 -2.20 -8.14
CA VAL A 117 8.98 -0.83 -8.06
C VAL A 117 10.12 0.18 -8.28
N THR A 118 11.26 -0.02 -7.62
CA THR A 118 12.42 0.84 -7.77
C THR A 118 12.90 0.88 -9.23
N GLN A 119 13.00 -0.29 -9.86
CA GLN A 119 13.39 -0.41 -11.26
C GLN A 119 12.40 0.27 -12.20
N ARG A 120 11.09 0.03 -12.03
CA ARG A 120 10.05 0.64 -12.88
C ARG A 120 10.05 2.17 -12.79
N LEU A 121 10.21 2.73 -11.59
CA LEU A 121 10.31 4.18 -11.40
C LEU A 121 11.60 4.73 -12.04
N ALA A 122 12.72 4.03 -11.92
CA ALA A 122 14.00 4.43 -12.53
C ALA A 122 13.96 4.39 -14.07
N THR A 123 13.13 3.52 -14.65
CA THR A 123 12.94 3.40 -16.11
C THR A 123 11.82 4.26 -16.69
N GLY A 124 11.30 5.22 -15.90
CA GLY A 124 10.39 6.26 -16.39
C GLY A 124 8.91 6.04 -16.10
N SER A 125 8.51 4.99 -15.36
CA SER A 125 7.15 4.90 -14.87
C SER A 125 6.86 6.03 -13.89
N LEU A 126 5.70 6.68 -14.02
CA LEU A 126 5.30 7.75 -13.11
C LEU A 126 4.66 7.19 -11.83
N ALA A 127 3.95 6.09 -11.95
CA ALA A 127 3.45 5.33 -10.82
C ALA A 127 3.63 3.83 -11.07
N VAL A 128 3.64 3.05 -10.00
CA VAL A 128 3.69 1.58 -10.01
C VAL A 128 2.64 1.06 -9.05
N LEU A 129 1.86 0.07 -9.47
CA LEU A 129 0.84 -0.59 -8.66
C LEU A 129 1.28 -2.03 -8.38
N ALA A 130 1.31 -2.44 -7.13
CA ALA A 130 1.29 -3.85 -6.81
C ALA A 130 -0.10 -4.39 -7.15
N VAL A 131 -0.14 -5.48 -7.90
CA VAL A 131 -1.37 -6.16 -8.27
C VAL A 131 -1.29 -7.64 -7.93
N THR A 132 -2.44 -8.25 -7.66
CA THR A 132 -2.53 -9.68 -7.33
C THR A 132 -3.71 -10.32 -8.03
N PRO A 133 -3.59 -11.58 -8.49
CA PRO A 133 -4.73 -12.36 -8.95
C PRO A 133 -5.60 -12.88 -7.79
N PHE A 134 -5.13 -12.76 -6.55
CA PHE A 134 -5.86 -13.17 -5.36
C PHE A 134 -6.88 -12.09 -4.98
N VAL A 135 -8.17 -12.40 -5.13
CA VAL A 135 -9.28 -11.47 -4.86
C VAL A 135 -10.02 -11.97 -3.62
N ASP A 136 -9.88 -11.24 -2.51
CA ASP A 136 -10.57 -11.52 -1.23
C ASP A 136 -11.22 -10.24 -0.65
N ASP A 137 -11.21 -9.13 -1.40
CA ASP A 137 -11.87 -7.88 -1.01
C ASP A 137 -13.32 -7.85 -1.54
N GLU A 138 -14.24 -7.32 -0.73
CA GLU A 138 -15.64 -7.10 -1.10
C GLU A 138 -15.81 -5.98 -2.15
N LEU A 139 -14.86 -5.06 -2.21
CA LEU A 139 -14.85 -3.92 -3.13
C LEU A 139 -13.49 -3.79 -3.84
N PRO A 140 -13.08 -4.82 -4.59
CA PRO A 140 -11.77 -4.84 -5.20
C PRO A 140 -11.60 -3.72 -6.23
N VAL A 141 -10.37 -3.26 -6.39
CA VAL A 141 -9.97 -2.31 -7.43
C VAL A 141 -9.32 -3.09 -8.55
N TYR A 142 -10.09 -3.42 -9.58
CA TYR A 142 -9.58 -4.17 -10.73
C TYR A 142 -8.65 -3.32 -11.59
N VAL A 143 -7.63 -3.96 -12.12
CA VAL A 143 -6.61 -3.34 -12.99
C VAL A 143 -6.52 -4.15 -14.28
N ALA A 144 -6.92 -3.55 -15.39
CA ALA A 144 -6.57 -4.07 -16.71
C ALA A 144 -5.16 -3.59 -17.09
N ARG A 145 -4.42 -4.42 -17.80
CA ARG A 145 -3.04 -4.13 -18.19
C ARG A 145 -2.74 -4.61 -19.61
N ASP A 146 -1.80 -3.94 -20.25
CA ASP A 146 -1.27 -4.36 -21.54
C ASP A 146 -0.19 -5.47 -21.40
N ALA A 147 0.31 -5.95 -22.52
CA ALA A 147 1.34 -6.99 -22.57
C ALA A 147 2.71 -6.52 -22.00
N ALA A 148 2.96 -5.22 -21.92
CA ALA A 148 4.16 -4.63 -21.33
C ALA A 148 4.02 -4.44 -19.80
N GLY A 149 2.84 -4.74 -19.24
CA GLY A 149 2.55 -4.62 -17.82
C GLY A 149 2.21 -3.19 -17.38
N PHE A 150 1.71 -2.33 -18.28
CA PHE A 150 1.17 -1.04 -17.90
C PHE A 150 -0.34 -1.12 -17.71
N ALA A 151 -0.83 -0.42 -16.69
CA ALA A 151 -2.26 -0.32 -16.44
C ALA A 151 -2.97 0.45 -17.56
N THR A 152 -4.00 -0.13 -18.11
CA THR A 152 -4.83 0.46 -19.19
C THR A 152 -6.21 0.88 -18.68
N GLU A 153 -6.67 0.30 -17.58
CA GLU A 153 -7.94 0.65 -16.95
C GLU A 153 -7.89 0.37 -15.44
N ILE A 154 -8.55 1.20 -14.66
CA ILE A 154 -8.87 0.97 -13.24
C ILE A 154 -10.38 0.94 -13.11
N ALA A 155 -10.94 -0.18 -12.63
CA ALA A 155 -12.39 -0.42 -12.60
C ALA A 155 -12.86 -0.97 -11.24
N ASP A 156 -14.15 -0.74 -10.95
CA ASP A 156 -14.84 -1.30 -9.78
C ASP A 156 -15.46 -2.68 -10.08
N ARG A 157 -15.32 -3.17 -11.32
CA ARG A 157 -15.79 -4.49 -11.77
C ARG A 157 -14.70 -5.17 -12.56
N ALA A 158 -14.68 -6.51 -12.52
CA ALA A 158 -13.73 -7.28 -13.30
C ALA A 158 -13.84 -6.89 -14.78
N PRO A 159 -12.72 -6.55 -15.43
CA PRO A 159 -12.69 -6.29 -16.87
C PRO A 159 -13.07 -7.56 -17.64
N ALA A 160 -13.41 -7.40 -18.92
CA ALA A 160 -13.60 -8.54 -19.81
C ALA A 160 -12.35 -9.45 -19.78
N PRO A 161 -12.48 -10.76 -19.96
CA PRO A 161 -11.36 -11.69 -19.92
C PRO A 161 -10.25 -11.24 -20.88
N SER A 162 -9.08 -10.95 -20.31
CA SER A 162 -7.84 -10.62 -21.04
C SER A 162 -6.78 -11.70 -20.80
N THR A 163 -5.75 -11.72 -21.61
CA THR A 163 -4.59 -12.61 -21.41
C THR A 163 -3.99 -12.38 -20.03
N GLY A 164 -4.09 -13.37 -19.12
CA GLY A 164 -3.52 -13.31 -17.76
C GLY A 164 -4.54 -13.23 -16.62
N GLY A 165 -5.85 -13.18 -16.93
CA GLY A 165 -6.90 -13.10 -15.89
C GLY A 165 -7.02 -11.74 -15.19
N PRO A 166 -8.09 -11.54 -14.40
CA PRO A 166 -8.28 -10.30 -13.65
C PRO A 166 -7.26 -10.22 -12.50
N VAL A 167 -6.70 -9.02 -12.32
CA VAL A 167 -5.89 -8.69 -11.15
C VAL A 167 -6.48 -7.49 -10.44
N VAL A 168 -6.21 -7.38 -9.14
CA VAL A 168 -6.67 -6.28 -8.29
C VAL A 168 -5.48 -5.55 -7.67
N SER A 169 -5.66 -4.26 -7.35
CA SER A 169 -4.67 -3.48 -6.63
C SER A 169 -4.52 -4.01 -5.19
N GLY A 170 -3.31 -4.27 -4.77
CA GLY A 170 -2.99 -4.82 -3.45
C GLY A 170 -2.53 -3.78 -2.42
N GLY A 171 -2.92 -2.51 -2.58
CA GLY A 171 -2.65 -1.49 -1.55
C GLY A 171 -1.19 -1.01 -1.45
N VAL A 172 -0.29 -1.44 -2.36
CA VAL A 172 1.11 -0.99 -2.40
C VAL A 172 1.40 -0.26 -3.70
N TYR A 173 2.12 0.86 -3.58
CA TYR A 173 2.32 1.80 -4.67
C TYR A 173 3.76 2.32 -4.73
N GLY A 174 4.24 2.60 -5.93
CA GLY A 174 5.41 3.44 -6.19
C GLY A 174 4.98 4.76 -6.81
N PHE A 175 5.48 5.89 -6.31
CA PHE A 175 5.19 7.20 -6.88
C PHE A 175 6.46 7.97 -7.21
N SER A 176 6.59 8.41 -8.46
CA SER A 176 7.64 9.34 -8.87
C SER A 176 7.38 10.75 -8.31
N PRO A 177 8.38 11.66 -8.32
CA PRO A 177 8.15 13.06 -7.94
C PRO A 177 7.05 13.75 -8.76
N VAL A 178 6.81 13.33 -10.00
CA VAL A 178 5.73 13.85 -10.84
C VAL A 178 4.37 13.36 -10.33
N ALA A 179 4.23 12.06 -10.06
CA ALA A 179 2.99 11.50 -9.52
C ALA A 179 2.63 12.11 -8.15
N ARG A 180 3.64 12.40 -7.31
CA ARG A 180 3.43 13.11 -6.04
C ARG A 180 2.76 14.49 -6.26
N ARG A 181 3.24 15.27 -7.25
CA ARG A 181 2.64 16.58 -7.58
C ARG A 181 1.22 16.42 -8.12
N LEU A 182 0.99 15.42 -8.98
CA LEU A 182 -0.34 15.13 -9.50
C LEU A 182 -1.34 14.79 -8.37
N ALA A 183 -0.92 14.00 -7.37
CA ALA A 183 -1.75 13.71 -6.20
C ALA A 183 -2.14 14.99 -5.44
N GLY A 184 -1.18 15.90 -5.24
CA GLY A 184 -1.41 17.19 -4.57
C GLY A 184 -2.42 18.08 -5.29
N VAL A 185 -2.47 18.02 -6.62
CA VAL A 185 -3.49 18.74 -7.42
C VAL A 185 -4.83 18.00 -7.41
N ALA A 186 -4.80 16.69 -7.60
CA ALA A 186 -6.00 15.86 -7.74
C ALA A 186 -6.89 15.86 -6.49
N VAL A 187 -6.29 15.99 -5.29
CA VAL A 187 -7.02 15.96 -4.01
C VAL A 187 -8.05 17.10 -3.86
N ALA A 188 -7.91 18.17 -4.63
CA ALA A 188 -8.90 19.26 -4.65
C ALA A 188 -10.28 18.82 -5.18
N SER A 189 -10.32 17.78 -6.02
CA SER A 189 -11.55 17.28 -6.65
C SER A 189 -11.82 15.79 -6.41
N LEU A 190 -10.81 15.03 -5.98
CA LEU A 190 -10.91 13.59 -5.77
C LEU A 190 -10.81 13.24 -4.28
N HIS A 191 -11.61 12.26 -3.85
CA HIS A 191 -11.69 11.88 -2.44
C HIS A 191 -11.16 10.46 -2.14
N ARG A 192 -10.88 9.62 -3.13
CA ARG A 192 -10.48 8.22 -2.92
C ARG A 192 -9.21 7.88 -3.71
N MET A 193 -8.37 7.03 -3.14
CA MET A 193 -7.17 6.51 -3.81
C MET A 193 -7.50 5.93 -5.20
N ARG A 194 -8.53 5.09 -5.30
CA ARG A 194 -8.96 4.50 -6.59
C ARG A 194 -9.28 5.54 -7.67
N ALA A 195 -9.87 6.67 -7.28
CA ALA A 195 -10.18 7.75 -8.22
C ALA A 195 -8.89 8.44 -8.71
N PHE A 196 -7.89 8.59 -7.86
CA PHE A 196 -6.58 9.10 -8.25
C PHE A 196 -5.84 8.13 -9.19
N LEU A 197 -5.85 6.83 -8.87
CA LEU A 197 -5.25 5.82 -9.75
C LEU A 197 -5.94 5.80 -11.13
N LYS A 198 -7.27 5.89 -11.15
CA LYS A 198 -8.05 5.99 -12.40
C LYS A 198 -7.64 7.24 -13.19
N LEU A 199 -7.55 8.40 -12.56
CA LEU A 199 -7.11 9.64 -13.18
C LEU A 199 -5.71 9.48 -13.84
N LEU A 200 -4.75 8.83 -13.16
CA LEU A 200 -3.42 8.61 -13.74
C LEU A 200 -3.50 7.82 -15.05
N VAL A 201 -4.32 6.77 -15.09
CA VAL A 201 -4.50 5.96 -16.30
C VAL A 201 -5.23 6.75 -17.39
N GLU A 202 -6.28 7.50 -17.04
CA GLU A 202 -7.02 8.37 -17.98
C GLU A 202 -6.13 9.47 -18.60
N LEU A 203 -5.20 10.01 -17.82
CA LEU A 203 -4.19 10.95 -18.31
C LEU A 203 -3.11 10.29 -19.19
N LYS A 204 -3.18 8.97 -19.39
CA LYS A 204 -2.22 8.18 -20.17
C LYS A 204 -0.78 8.34 -19.68
N VAL A 205 -0.58 8.61 -18.39
CA VAL A 205 0.75 8.57 -17.82
C VAL A 205 1.20 7.12 -17.61
N PRO A 206 2.49 6.80 -17.72
CA PRO A 206 2.98 5.43 -17.60
C PRO A 206 2.82 4.92 -16.16
N VAL A 207 1.75 4.15 -15.92
CA VAL A 207 1.45 3.45 -14.68
C VAL A 207 1.81 1.98 -14.86
N ALA A 208 2.95 1.56 -14.34
CA ALA A 208 3.36 0.16 -14.41
C ALA A 208 2.66 -0.69 -13.35
N THR A 209 2.53 -1.99 -13.61
CA THR A 209 2.07 -2.98 -12.62
C THR A 209 3.20 -3.94 -12.27
N VAL A 210 3.20 -4.39 -11.02
CA VAL A 210 4.06 -5.48 -10.54
C VAL A 210 3.16 -6.53 -9.88
N GLU A 211 3.15 -7.73 -10.41
CA GLU A 211 2.32 -8.81 -9.89
C GLU A 211 2.97 -9.47 -8.69
N VAL A 212 2.18 -9.64 -7.62
CA VAL A 212 2.50 -10.42 -6.43
C VAL A 212 1.49 -11.57 -6.37
N PRO A 213 1.91 -12.82 -6.16
CA PRO A 213 1.03 -13.98 -6.22
C PRO A 213 -0.16 -13.89 -5.26
N ARG A 214 0.06 -13.30 -4.09
CA ARG A 214 -0.97 -13.09 -3.08
C ARG A 214 -0.67 -11.86 -2.25
N ILE A 215 -1.70 -11.07 -1.97
CA ILE A 215 -1.71 -9.99 -0.98
C ILE A 215 -2.98 -10.18 -0.16
N ILE A 216 -2.89 -10.06 1.16
CA ILE A 216 -4.05 -10.08 2.05
C ILE A 216 -4.23 -8.67 2.62
N ASP A 217 -5.44 -8.15 2.51
CA ASP A 217 -5.85 -6.92 3.18
C ASP A 217 -6.60 -7.26 4.48
N LEU A 218 -6.13 -6.72 5.61
CA LEU A 218 -6.70 -7.00 6.94
C LEU A 218 -8.00 -6.23 7.15
N ASP A 219 -9.07 -6.61 6.51
CA ASP A 219 -10.37 -5.95 6.65
C ASP A 219 -11.29 -6.64 7.64
N HIS A 220 -11.15 -7.96 7.82
CA HIS A 220 -11.97 -8.80 8.68
C HIS A 220 -11.12 -9.65 9.64
N LYS A 221 -11.75 -10.14 10.72
CA LYS A 221 -11.08 -11.06 11.65
C LYS A 221 -10.59 -12.35 10.98
N ARG A 222 -11.28 -12.84 9.96
CA ARG A 222 -10.84 -14.01 9.16
C ARG A 222 -9.52 -13.75 8.42
N ASP A 223 -9.28 -12.50 8.00
CA ASP A 223 -8.07 -12.12 7.26
C ASP A 223 -6.83 -12.17 8.16
N LEU A 224 -7.00 -11.85 9.45
CA LEU A 224 -5.93 -12.01 10.45
C LEU A 224 -5.49 -13.47 10.57
N VAL A 225 -6.45 -14.39 10.71
CA VAL A 225 -6.16 -15.83 10.80
C VAL A 225 -5.48 -16.34 9.52
N ALA A 226 -5.97 -15.90 8.36
CA ALA A 226 -5.39 -16.26 7.06
C ALA A 226 -3.96 -15.73 6.90
N ALA A 227 -3.73 -14.47 7.29
CA ALA A 227 -2.41 -13.82 7.23
C ALA A 227 -1.40 -14.51 8.14
N GLU A 228 -1.77 -14.81 9.41
CA GLU A 228 -0.91 -15.49 10.35
C GLU A 228 -0.52 -16.89 9.88
N SER A 229 -1.50 -17.67 9.42
CA SER A 229 -1.27 -19.01 8.88
C SER A 229 -0.33 -18.98 7.68
N TRP A 230 -0.53 -18.02 6.77
CA TRP A 230 0.32 -17.86 5.58
C TRP A 230 1.74 -17.44 5.92
N LEU A 231 1.91 -16.45 6.81
CA LEU A 231 3.24 -16.00 7.23
C LEU A 231 4.01 -17.09 7.99
N ALA A 232 3.33 -17.91 8.80
CA ALA A 232 3.95 -19.06 9.48
C ALA A 232 4.43 -20.10 8.47
N ALA A 233 3.63 -20.45 7.45
CA ALA A 233 4.00 -21.38 6.40
C ALA A 233 5.18 -20.86 5.54
N ALA A 234 5.25 -19.53 5.31
CA ALA A 234 6.34 -18.91 4.55
C ALA A 234 7.69 -18.88 5.30
N LYS A 235 7.68 -19.01 6.64
CA LYS A 235 8.89 -19.06 7.49
C LYS A 235 9.42 -20.48 7.68
N ALA A 236 8.62 -21.52 7.37
CA ALA A 236 9.06 -22.90 7.51
C ALA A 236 10.20 -23.18 6.52
N PRO A 237 11.32 -23.79 6.95
CA PRO A 237 12.40 -24.19 6.05
C PRO A 237 11.87 -25.21 5.03
N ARG A 238 12.20 -24.99 3.77
CA ARG A 238 11.92 -25.94 2.68
C ARG A 238 12.89 -27.11 2.72
#